data_1ad6353b7c85fb72eeb9e8b79c77378d
#
_entry.id   1ad6353b7c85fb72eeb9e8b79c77378d
#
_cell.length_a   1.000
_cell.length_b   1.000
_cell.length_c   1.000
_cell.angle_alpha   90.00
_cell.angle_beta   90.00
_cell.angle_gamma   90.00
#
_symmetry.space_group_name_H-M   'P 1'
#
loop_
_entity.id
_entity.type
_entity.pdbx_description
1 polymer ?
#
loop_
_entity_poly.entity_id
_entity_poly.type
_entity_poly.pdbx_seq_one_letter_code
_entity_poly.pdbx_strand_id
1 'polypeptide(L)'
;MKKHILLFVMILIPIFAQKSKMQILESKQFISSEPIVSELQTNSVPRKISYQGILTKDNGNPADESFYNVKFRLYEVLEGGTPFWEESQLIFIKDGFLTATIGVSNELNYIPPAAFLEVEVGSSVLEPRQEMTSVF
;
A
#
# COMPACT_ATOMS: atom_id res chain seq x y z
N MET A 1 -12.43 -22.07 12.19
CA MET A 1 -12.50 -21.03 13.24
C MET A 1 -12.49 -19.68 12.56
N LYS A 2 -13.55 -18.94 12.68
CA LYS A 2 -13.69 -17.61 12.05
C LYS A 2 -13.06 -16.58 12.97
N LYS A 3 -11.96 -15.95 12.54
CA LYS A 3 -11.39 -14.81 13.26
C LYS A 3 -12.14 -13.56 12.83
N HIS A 4 -12.77 -12.88 13.76
CA HIS A 4 -13.45 -11.61 13.53
C HIS A 4 -12.48 -10.47 13.81
N ILE A 5 -12.36 -9.55 12.85
CA ILE A 5 -11.69 -8.26 13.08
C ILE A 5 -12.77 -7.23 13.34
N LEU A 6 -12.66 -6.58 14.46
CA LEU A 6 -13.48 -5.45 14.83
C LEU A 6 -12.66 -4.16 14.81
N LEU A 7 -13.13 -3.22 14.05
CA LEU A 7 -12.75 -1.81 13.96
C LEU A 7 -11.50 -1.46 13.13
N PHE A 8 -11.77 -0.78 12.07
CA PHE A 8 -10.85 -0.26 11.08
C PHE A 8 -10.81 1.27 11.11
N VAL A 9 -9.63 1.83 11.29
CA VAL A 9 -9.39 3.25 11.02
C VAL A 9 -8.31 3.35 9.94
N MET A 10 -8.75 3.67 8.74
CA MET A 10 -7.85 3.96 7.62
C MET A 10 -7.49 5.45 7.68
N ILE A 11 -6.28 5.76 8.15
CA ILE A 11 -5.77 7.12 8.09
C ILE A 11 -4.92 7.23 6.83
N LEU A 12 -5.46 7.89 5.82
CA LEU A 12 -4.72 8.31 4.62
C LEU A 12 -3.96 9.58 4.98
N ILE A 13 -2.66 9.49 5.20
CA ILE A 13 -1.79 10.65 5.36
C ILE A 13 -1.23 11.01 3.99
N PRO A 14 -1.59 12.18 3.42
CA PRO A 14 -0.94 12.66 2.22
C PRO A 14 0.50 13.05 2.55
N ILE A 15 1.45 12.42 1.87
CA ILE A 15 2.85 12.84 1.93
C ILE A 15 2.95 14.18 1.21
N PHE A 16 3.22 15.22 1.98
CA PHE A 16 3.47 16.55 1.46
C PHE A 16 4.74 16.54 0.59
N ALA A 17 4.59 16.92 -0.68
CA ALA A 17 5.71 17.15 -1.57
C ALA A 17 6.51 18.37 -1.11
N GLN A 18 7.75 18.19 -0.66
CA GLN A 18 8.69 19.29 -0.45
C GLN A 18 9.10 19.89 -1.79
N LYS A 19 8.77 21.15 -1.97
CA LYS A 19 9.30 21.97 -3.07
C LYS A 19 10.80 22.21 -2.86
N SER A 20 11.62 21.53 -3.64
CA SER A 20 13.03 21.90 -3.79
C SER A 20 13.13 23.20 -4.58
N LYS A 21 13.76 24.22 -4.00
CA LYS A 21 14.13 25.46 -4.68
C LYS A 21 15.10 25.16 -5.81
N MET A 22 14.68 25.43 -7.02
CA MET A 22 15.53 25.42 -8.20
C MET A 22 16.39 26.69 -8.19
N GLN A 23 17.70 26.54 -7.97
CA GLN A 23 18.67 27.61 -8.25
C GLN A 23 19.02 27.57 -9.73
N ILE A 24 18.70 28.64 -10.43
CA ILE A 24 19.12 28.88 -11.80
C ILE A 24 20.57 29.35 -11.75
N LEU A 25 21.49 28.56 -12.26
CA LEU A 25 22.84 28.99 -12.60
C LEU A 25 22.89 29.17 -14.11
N GLU A 26 22.95 30.43 -14.53
CA GLU A 26 23.31 30.80 -15.89
C GLU A 26 24.75 30.38 -16.19
N SER A 27 24.96 29.58 -17.21
CA SER A 27 26.24 29.54 -17.91
C SER A 27 26.06 29.13 -19.37
N LYS A 28 26.30 30.11 -20.20
CA LYS A 28 26.82 30.15 -21.58
C LYS A 28 26.76 28.88 -22.44
N GLN A 29 26.05 29.11 -23.59
CA GLN A 29 26.07 28.40 -24.85
C GLN A 29 27.36 27.67 -25.20
N PHE A 30 27.23 26.39 -25.56
CA PHE A 30 27.99 25.73 -26.61
C PHE A 30 27.01 24.93 -27.45
N ILE A 31 26.88 25.35 -28.70
CA ILE A 31 26.06 24.65 -29.71
C ILE A 31 26.84 23.44 -30.17
N SER A 32 26.41 22.26 -29.74
CA SER A 32 26.74 21.01 -30.41
C SER A 32 25.44 20.31 -30.75
N SER A 33 25.19 20.16 -32.04
CA SER A 33 23.99 19.54 -32.60
C SER A 33 24.10 18.02 -32.51
N GLU A 34 23.71 17.48 -31.38
CA GLU A 34 23.32 16.06 -31.27
C GLU A 34 21.85 15.99 -30.84
N PRO A 35 21.07 15.05 -31.39
CA PRO A 35 19.69 14.93 -30.98
C PRO A 35 19.67 14.47 -29.52
N ILE A 36 19.35 15.40 -28.63
CA ILE A 36 19.05 15.07 -27.25
C ILE A 36 17.77 14.23 -27.27
N VAL A 37 17.93 12.91 -27.24
CA VAL A 37 16.86 12.03 -26.82
C VAL A 37 16.68 12.34 -25.34
N SER A 38 15.84 13.30 -25.05
CA SER A 38 15.35 13.57 -23.70
C SER A 38 14.61 12.31 -23.29
N GLU A 39 15.29 11.42 -22.55
CA GLU A 39 14.61 10.46 -21.73
C GLU A 39 13.71 11.26 -20.80
N LEU A 40 12.43 11.29 -21.14
CA LEU A 40 11.38 11.67 -20.20
C LEU A 40 11.47 10.65 -19.05
N GLN A 41 12.32 10.94 -18.06
CA GLN A 41 12.23 10.30 -16.76
C GLN A 41 10.88 10.73 -16.20
N THR A 42 9.87 9.94 -16.46
CA THR A 42 8.62 10.00 -15.75
C THR A 42 8.94 9.61 -14.31
N ASN A 43 9.28 10.59 -13.49
CA ASN A 43 9.36 10.43 -12.05
C ASN A 43 7.94 10.15 -11.54
N SER A 44 7.46 8.93 -11.77
CA SER A 44 6.22 8.48 -11.17
C SER A 44 6.47 8.31 -9.67
N VAL A 45 5.73 9.04 -8.85
CA VAL A 45 5.76 8.83 -7.40
C VAL A 45 5.25 7.42 -7.14
N PRO A 46 6.03 6.54 -6.49
CA PRO A 46 5.59 5.20 -6.18
C PRO A 46 4.31 5.25 -5.36
N ARG A 47 3.27 4.55 -5.80
CA ARG A 47 2.01 4.49 -5.07
C ARG A 47 2.18 3.52 -3.90
N LYS A 48 2.06 4.03 -2.70
CA LYS A 48 2.12 3.25 -1.46
C LYS A 48 0.89 3.56 -0.61
N ILE A 49 0.39 2.54 0.07
CA ILE A 49 -0.78 2.64 0.93
C ILE A 49 -0.37 2.28 2.35
N SER A 50 -0.61 3.18 3.30
CA SER A 50 -0.46 2.85 4.71
C SER A 50 -1.67 2.06 5.18
N TYR A 51 -1.42 0.90 5.77
CA TYR A 51 -2.42 0.02 6.32
C TYR A 51 -2.23 -0.12 7.83
N GLN A 52 -3.32 0.00 8.59
CA GLN A 52 -3.33 -0.23 10.03
C GLN A 52 -4.57 -1.01 10.41
N GLY A 53 -4.41 -1.95 11.32
CA GLY A 53 -5.51 -2.76 11.83
C GLY A 53 -5.24 -3.31 13.22
N ILE A 54 -6.27 -3.85 13.85
CA ILE A 54 -6.16 -4.58 15.11
C ILE A 54 -6.54 -6.03 14.83
N LEU A 55 -5.65 -6.94 15.17
CA LEU A 55 -5.85 -8.37 15.08
C LEU A 55 -6.20 -8.91 16.46
N THR A 56 -7.36 -9.57 16.55
CA THR A 56 -7.81 -10.23 17.77
C THR A 56 -7.98 -11.73 17.58
N LYS A 57 -7.84 -12.47 18.68
CA LYS A 57 -8.21 -13.88 18.77
C LYS A 57 -9.74 -14.03 18.82
N ASP A 58 -10.22 -15.25 18.66
CA ASP A 58 -11.66 -15.58 18.74
C ASP A 58 -12.29 -15.20 20.09
N ASN A 59 -11.49 -15.15 21.15
CA ASN A 59 -11.92 -14.73 22.50
C ASN A 59 -11.90 -13.21 22.71
N GLY A 60 -11.61 -12.41 21.67
CA GLY A 60 -11.56 -10.94 21.72
C GLY A 60 -10.25 -10.36 22.25
N ASN A 61 -9.32 -11.19 22.76
CA ASN A 61 -8.02 -10.71 23.21
C ASN A 61 -7.13 -10.33 22.01
N PRO A 62 -6.16 -9.42 22.18
CA PRO A 62 -5.19 -9.14 21.14
C PRO A 62 -4.46 -10.40 20.65
N ALA A 63 -4.06 -10.42 19.39
CA ALA A 63 -3.21 -11.46 18.87
C ALA A 63 -1.87 -11.51 19.63
N ASP A 64 -1.26 -12.68 19.66
CA ASP A 64 0.03 -12.86 20.32
C ASP A 64 1.12 -12.01 19.65
N GLU A 65 2.04 -11.49 20.47
CA GLU A 65 3.19 -10.76 19.96
C GLU A 65 4.10 -11.74 19.21
N SER A 66 4.16 -11.60 17.90
CA SER A 66 4.96 -12.45 17.02
C SER A 66 5.11 -11.85 15.63
N PHE A 67 5.98 -12.46 14.83
CA PHE A 67 6.02 -12.23 13.38
C PHE A 67 4.95 -13.06 12.69
N TYR A 68 4.19 -12.40 11.83
CA TYR A 68 3.16 -13.02 11.00
C TYR A 68 3.45 -12.80 9.53
N ASN A 69 3.27 -13.83 8.72
CA ASN A 69 3.19 -13.65 7.28
C ASN A 69 1.83 -13.02 6.98
N VAL A 70 1.85 -11.80 6.46
CA VAL A 70 0.66 -11.08 6.05
C VAL A 70 0.68 -10.94 4.54
N LYS A 71 -0.41 -11.39 3.90
CA LYS A 71 -0.59 -11.25 2.47
C LYS A 71 -1.72 -10.26 2.20
N PHE A 72 -1.43 -9.28 1.36
CA PHE A 72 -2.37 -8.29 0.87
C PHE A 72 -2.72 -8.62 -0.57
N ARG A 73 -4.00 -8.63 -0.91
CA ARG A 73 -4.49 -8.84 -2.28
C ARG A 73 -5.51 -7.77 -2.63
N LEU A 74 -5.46 -7.28 -3.86
CA LEU A 74 -6.43 -6.33 -4.39
C LEU A 74 -7.28 -7.00 -5.46
N TYR A 75 -8.59 -6.76 -5.36
CA TYR A 75 -9.61 -7.30 -6.26
C TYR A 75 -10.47 -6.16 -6.81
N GLU A 76 -11.06 -6.36 -7.98
CA GLU A 76 -12.05 -5.45 -8.55
C GLU A 76 -13.47 -5.70 -8.03
N VAL A 77 -13.68 -6.79 -7.29
CA VAL A 77 -14.99 -7.23 -6.78
C VAL A 77 -14.91 -7.54 -5.28
N LEU A 78 -16.02 -7.31 -4.58
CA LEU A 78 -16.14 -7.55 -3.14
C LEU A 78 -15.97 -9.03 -2.78
N GLU A 79 -16.56 -9.91 -3.59
CA GLU A 79 -16.54 -11.36 -3.35
C GLU A 79 -16.08 -12.12 -4.61
N GLY A 80 -15.39 -13.24 -4.40
CA GLY A 80 -14.86 -14.04 -5.49
C GLY A 80 -13.79 -13.33 -6.33
N GLY A 81 -13.68 -13.71 -7.60
CA GLY A 81 -12.75 -13.12 -8.54
C GLY A 81 -11.28 -13.54 -8.32
N THR A 82 -10.42 -13.00 -9.16
CA THR A 82 -8.95 -13.18 -9.09
C THR A 82 -8.31 -11.86 -8.68
N PRO A 83 -7.32 -11.87 -7.79
CA PRO A 83 -6.62 -10.64 -7.44
C PRO A 83 -5.85 -10.11 -8.65
N PHE A 84 -5.91 -8.80 -8.87
CA PHE A 84 -5.10 -8.15 -9.89
C PHE A 84 -3.72 -7.73 -9.37
N TRP A 85 -3.55 -7.75 -8.04
CA TRP A 85 -2.29 -7.42 -7.37
C TRP A 85 -2.19 -8.15 -6.03
N GLU A 86 -0.97 -8.57 -5.66
CA GLU A 86 -0.72 -9.16 -4.35
C GLU A 86 0.69 -8.84 -3.84
N GLU A 87 0.85 -8.79 -2.53
CA GLU A 87 2.12 -8.60 -1.83
C GLU A 87 2.10 -9.38 -0.51
N SER A 88 3.25 -9.96 -0.15
CA SER A 88 3.44 -10.64 1.14
C SER A 88 4.52 -9.95 1.95
N GLN A 89 4.27 -9.73 3.23
CA GLN A 89 5.19 -9.12 4.17
C GLN A 89 5.27 -9.93 5.46
N LEU A 90 6.47 -10.00 6.05
CA LEU A 90 6.66 -10.51 7.40
C LEU A 90 6.55 -9.35 8.38
N ILE A 91 5.48 -9.30 9.17
CA ILE A 91 5.13 -8.16 10.02
C ILE A 91 5.13 -8.60 11.49
N PHE A 92 5.82 -7.82 12.34
CA PHE A 92 5.72 -8.00 13.78
C PHE A 92 4.46 -7.34 14.30
N ILE A 93 3.60 -8.12 14.94
CA ILE A 93 2.36 -7.64 15.58
C ILE A 93 2.61 -7.54 17.07
N LYS A 94 2.31 -6.38 17.63
CA LYS A 94 2.41 -6.10 19.05
C LYS A 94 1.09 -5.56 19.58
N ASP A 95 0.65 -6.09 20.72
CA ASP A 95 -0.65 -5.72 21.33
C ASP A 95 -1.83 -5.82 20.34
N GLY A 96 -1.73 -6.73 19.38
CA GLY A 96 -2.70 -6.87 18.28
C GLY A 96 -2.58 -5.83 17.17
N PHE A 97 -1.72 -4.81 17.29
CA PHE A 97 -1.56 -3.79 16.25
C PHE A 97 -0.77 -4.32 15.06
N LEU A 98 -1.39 -4.24 13.90
CA LEU A 98 -0.79 -4.52 12.60
C LEU A 98 -0.61 -3.21 11.86
N THR A 99 0.63 -2.89 11.48
CA THR A 99 0.95 -1.72 10.67
C THR A 99 1.79 -2.16 9.48
N ALA A 100 1.42 -1.74 8.28
CA ALA A 100 2.12 -2.07 7.04
C ALA A 100 2.12 -0.91 6.06
N THR A 101 3.07 -0.92 5.15
CA THR A 101 3.04 -0.10 3.94
C THR A 101 2.92 -1.04 2.75
N ILE A 102 1.81 -0.97 2.05
CA ILE A 102 1.51 -1.77 0.85
C ILE A 102 2.15 -1.11 -0.36
N GLY A 103 2.66 -1.90 -1.31
CA GLY A 103 3.35 -1.39 -2.51
C GLY A 103 4.85 -1.18 -2.31
N VAL A 104 5.46 -1.85 -1.33
CA VAL A 104 6.91 -1.76 -1.07
C VAL A 104 7.68 -2.81 -1.87
N SER A 105 7.24 -4.06 -1.83
CA SER A 105 7.90 -5.18 -2.50
C SER A 105 7.34 -5.43 -3.90
N ASN A 106 6.08 -5.09 -4.11
CA ASN A 106 5.41 -5.14 -5.40
C ASN A 106 4.73 -3.78 -5.65
N GLU A 107 5.20 -3.04 -6.65
CA GLU A 107 4.71 -1.69 -6.92
C GLU A 107 3.24 -1.67 -7.33
N LEU A 108 2.48 -0.71 -6.78
CA LEU A 108 1.10 -0.44 -7.16
C LEU A 108 1.05 0.47 -8.39
N ASN A 109 1.22 -0.11 -9.57
CA ASN A 109 1.23 0.65 -10.81
C ASN A 109 -0.16 1.15 -11.22
N TYR A 110 -1.20 0.41 -10.85
CA TYR A 110 -2.58 0.70 -11.18
C TYR A 110 -3.51 0.32 -10.02
N ILE A 111 -4.45 1.20 -9.72
CA ILE A 111 -5.59 0.93 -8.83
C ILE A 111 -6.85 1.33 -9.61
N PRO A 112 -7.76 0.40 -9.88
CA PRO A 112 -9.01 0.71 -10.55
C PRO A 112 -9.90 1.61 -9.67
N PRO A 113 -10.92 2.27 -10.24
CA PRO A 113 -11.84 3.13 -9.48
C PRO A 113 -12.56 2.42 -8.34
N ALA A 114 -12.81 1.13 -8.51
CA ALA A 114 -13.30 0.25 -7.45
C ALA A 114 -12.25 -0.82 -7.18
N ALA A 115 -11.75 -0.86 -5.97
CA ALA A 115 -10.79 -1.86 -5.52
C ALA A 115 -11.14 -2.32 -4.11
N PHE A 116 -10.94 -3.62 -3.84
CA PHE A 116 -11.23 -4.24 -2.56
C PHE A 116 -9.98 -4.93 -2.04
N LEU A 117 -9.58 -4.56 -0.84
CA LEU A 117 -8.42 -5.13 -0.16
C LEU A 117 -8.83 -6.36 0.65
N GLU A 118 -8.15 -7.48 0.39
CA GLU A 118 -8.17 -8.69 1.20
C GLU A 118 -6.87 -8.79 1.97
N VAL A 119 -6.97 -9.13 3.23
CA VAL A 119 -5.81 -9.34 4.10
C VAL A 119 -5.85 -10.77 4.63
N GLU A 120 -4.77 -11.50 4.42
CA GLU A 120 -4.58 -12.84 4.97
C GLU A 120 -3.45 -12.78 6.00
N VAL A 121 -3.69 -13.25 7.22
CA VAL A 121 -2.71 -13.33 8.30
C VAL A 121 -2.43 -14.80 8.61
N GLY A 122 -1.23 -15.25 8.32
CA GLY A 122 -0.88 -16.67 8.38
C GLY A 122 -1.72 -17.48 7.38
N SER A 123 -2.66 -18.29 7.86
CA SER A 123 -3.61 -19.05 7.03
C SER A 123 -5.05 -18.54 7.13
N SER A 124 -5.27 -17.41 7.78
CA SER A 124 -6.61 -16.87 8.02
C SER A 124 -6.87 -15.65 7.16
N VAL A 125 -7.85 -15.74 6.26
CA VAL A 125 -8.33 -14.59 5.49
C VAL A 125 -9.27 -13.79 6.37
N LEU A 126 -9.08 -12.48 6.37
CA LEU A 126 -9.89 -11.54 7.12
C LEU A 126 -11.06 -11.09 6.25
N GLU A 127 -12.28 -11.33 6.71
CA GLU A 127 -13.50 -10.98 6.02
C GLU A 127 -14.30 -9.91 6.78
N PRO A 128 -15.03 -9.06 6.06
CA PRO A 128 -15.12 -8.93 4.61
C PRO A 128 -13.90 -8.20 4.02
N ARG A 129 -13.73 -8.28 2.68
CA ARG A 129 -12.81 -7.39 1.95
C ARG A 129 -13.20 -5.94 2.19
N GLN A 130 -12.22 -5.08 2.17
CA GLN A 130 -12.40 -3.67 2.43
C GLN A 130 -12.37 -2.88 1.15
N GLU A 131 -13.42 -2.08 0.92
CA GLU A 131 -13.44 -1.16 -0.20
C GLU A 131 -12.36 -0.09 -0.02
N MET A 132 -11.56 0.10 -1.08
CA MET A 132 -10.54 1.14 -1.12
C MET A 132 -11.15 2.39 -1.74
N THR A 133 -11.43 3.38 -0.91
CA THR A 133 -11.92 4.68 -1.37
C THR A 133 -10.78 5.67 -1.43
N SER A 134 -10.55 6.30 -2.58
CA SER A 134 -9.67 7.46 -2.69
C SER A 134 -10.52 8.72 -2.68
N VAL A 135 -10.22 9.62 -1.78
CA VAL A 135 -10.76 10.99 -1.79
C VAL A 135 -9.70 11.86 -2.45
N PHE A 136 -9.96 12.27 -3.69
CA PHE A 136 -9.15 13.28 -4.38
C PHE A 136 -9.76 14.66 -4.19
#